data_bc8a351b07977fb0519fd2b939d3cc18
#
_entry.id   bc8a351b07977fb0519fd2b939d3cc18
#
_cell.length_a   1.000
_cell.length_b   1.000
_cell.length_c   1.000
_cell.angle_alpha   90.00
_cell.angle_beta   90.00
_cell.angle_gamma   90.00
#
_symmetry.space_group_name_H-M   'P 1'
#
loop_
_entity.id
_entity.type
_entity.pdbx_description
1 polymer ?
#
loop_
_entity_poly.entity_id
_entity_poly.type
_entity_poly.pdbx_seq_one_letter_code
_entity_poly.pdbx_strand_id
1 'polypeptide(L)'
;MKLIHSIKKHHTLAIALAIAVTTGFIPYGTSQAASAAGQPQAMTMQAPPDGTPNGELPPGPPPDGMPGGHGQSGKSASELTASQVVDGQTQSLTGLTLNATAADQSAFLVRNGGSVTLTGSTLSKTGDSSSADASNFSGQNAIFLSSNSTASLSNLNLTSNADGANAIFSTGKNSTVTADHIKIHTKNNSSRGLDSTYGGTIQASNVDITTEGAHCAALATDRGEGNVIVKDARIATSGDGSPCVYSTGNIQLTNGQGEATGSEIAVVEGKNSITLQKVDLTGYKKHGIMLYQSFSGDASVGQATFSAKDSKLTNKSDGPMFYITNTKATATLENTQLVQNGDTLVNVTSGQWGKTDKNGGNFTLNATNQTLKGKILANNISQVTLNLKDHAVWTGSLNEDYAADQANISLTRQAAWNVTSDSYVTTITDETKDFSNIIGNGHTVYYSKADNPSLQGKTFNLRNGGKLAAK
;
A
#
# COMPACT_ATOMS: atom_id res chain seq x y z
N MET A 1 -42.83 -14.44 49.05
CA MET A 1 -44.04 -14.94 48.37
C MET A 1 -43.62 -15.25 46.96
N LYS A 2 -43.24 -16.51 46.69
CA LYS A 2 -43.96 -17.53 45.88
C LYS A 2 -44.37 -16.99 44.51
N LEU A 3 -44.09 -17.55 43.35
CA LEU A 3 -43.83 -18.92 42.85
C LEU A 3 -43.40 -18.79 41.37
N ILE A 4 -42.35 -19.44 40.84
CA ILE A 4 -42.24 -20.77 40.24
C ILE A 4 -42.83 -20.93 38.81
N HIS A 5 -41.94 -21.43 37.93
CA HIS A 5 -42.09 -22.33 36.75
C HIS A 5 -42.66 -21.74 35.45
N SER A 6 -42.06 -22.03 34.32
CA SER A 6 -41.97 -23.32 33.64
C SER A 6 -41.03 -23.33 32.41
N ILE A 7 -40.30 -24.43 32.31
CA ILE A 7 -39.50 -24.90 31.17
C ILE A 7 -40.42 -25.45 30.07
N LYS A 8 -40.10 -25.22 28.79
CA LYS A 8 -40.39 -26.22 27.72
C LYS A 8 -39.31 -26.24 26.64
N LYS A 9 -38.67 -27.40 26.55
CA LYS A 9 -37.87 -27.93 25.42
C LYS A 9 -38.79 -28.35 24.26
N HIS A 10 -38.26 -28.34 23.07
CA HIS A 10 -38.50 -29.29 21.94
C HIS A 10 -37.97 -28.60 20.65
N HIS A 11 -37.41 -29.15 19.62
CA HIS A 11 -36.86 -30.45 19.24
C HIS A 11 -36.03 -30.19 17.98
N THR A 12 -34.93 -30.91 17.87
CA THR A 12 -34.05 -31.08 16.72
C THR A 12 -34.83 -31.67 15.53
N LEU A 13 -34.62 -31.18 14.32
CA LEU A 13 -34.87 -31.96 13.11
C LEU A 13 -33.71 -31.81 12.12
N ALA A 14 -32.93 -32.87 11.99
CA ALA A 14 -31.93 -33.05 10.97
C ALA A 14 -32.59 -33.68 9.73
N ILE A 15 -32.36 -33.09 8.56
CA ILE A 15 -32.68 -33.74 7.29
C ILE A 15 -31.39 -33.93 6.52
N ALA A 16 -30.98 -35.16 6.41
CA ALA A 16 -29.97 -35.63 5.48
C ALA A 16 -30.63 -35.88 4.13
N LEU A 17 -30.04 -35.42 3.04
CA LEU A 17 -30.41 -35.87 1.70
C LEU A 17 -29.19 -36.37 0.97
N ALA A 18 -29.35 -37.60 0.45
CA ALA A 18 -28.33 -38.43 -0.10
C ALA A 18 -27.99 -38.09 -1.55
N ILE A 19 -26.74 -38.43 -1.87
CA ILE A 19 -26.04 -38.35 -3.15
C ILE A 19 -26.57 -39.48 -4.10
N ALA A 20 -26.78 -39.13 -5.35
CA ALA A 20 -26.83 -40.12 -6.44
C ALA A 20 -25.72 -39.81 -7.46
N VAL A 21 -24.77 -40.74 -7.53
CA VAL A 21 -23.71 -40.80 -8.52
C VAL A 21 -24.24 -41.60 -9.74
N THR A 22 -24.12 -41.04 -10.94
CA THR A 22 -24.23 -41.83 -12.16
C THR A 22 -22.99 -41.63 -13.02
N THR A 23 -22.26 -42.71 -13.16
CA THR A 23 -21.13 -42.92 -14.07
C THR A 23 -21.68 -43.19 -15.49
N GLY A 24 -21.12 -42.52 -16.48
CA GLY A 24 -21.37 -42.84 -17.89
C GLY A 24 -20.06 -42.79 -18.68
N PHE A 25 -19.75 -43.94 -19.30
CA PHE A 25 -18.53 -44.26 -20.03
C PHE A 25 -18.50 -43.68 -21.47
N ILE A 26 -17.26 -43.49 -21.96
CA ILE A 26 -16.70 -43.03 -23.23
C ILE A 26 -17.11 -43.94 -24.43
N PRO A 27 -17.02 -43.49 -25.71
CA PRO A 27 -15.92 -44.04 -26.50
C PRO A 27 -15.11 -43.05 -27.37
N TYR A 28 -13.87 -43.48 -27.60
CA TYR A 28 -12.86 -42.98 -28.54
C TYR A 28 -13.31 -42.96 -29.99
N GLY A 29 -12.92 -41.94 -30.73
CA GLY A 29 -12.93 -41.91 -32.17
C GLY A 29 -11.80 -41.04 -32.72
N THR A 30 -10.86 -41.67 -33.39
CA THR A 30 -9.73 -41.09 -34.13
C THR A 30 -10.16 -40.52 -35.47
N SER A 31 -9.66 -39.32 -35.85
CA SER A 31 -9.28 -39.06 -37.25
C SER A 31 -8.51 -37.72 -37.41
N GLN A 32 -7.57 -37.79 -38.21
CA GLN A 32 -6.47 -37.04 -38.78
C GLN A 32 -6.63 -35.55 -39.07
N ALA A 33 -5.43 -34.96 -39.16
CA ALA A 33 -4.99 -33.61 -39.38
C ALA A 33 -5.54 -32.88 -40.59
N ALA A 34 -5.69 -31.56 -40.43
CA ALA A 34 -5.46 -30.58 -41.50
C ALA A 34 -4.88 -29.31 -40.89
N SER A 35 -3.76 -28.86 -41.45
CA SER A 35 -3.03 -27.66 -41.10
C SER A 35 -3.80 -26.38 -41.46
N ALA A 36 -3.89 -25.43 -40.55
CA ALA A 36 -4.21 -24.06 -40.89
C ALA A 36 -3.43 -23.11 -39.98
N ALA A 37 -2.93 -22.04 -40.58
CA ALA A 37 -1.99 -21.05 -40.10
C ALA A 37 -2.36 -20.39 -38.76
N GLY A 38 -1.32 -20.07 -38.00
CA GLY A 38 -1.41 -19.54 -36.67
C GLY A 38 -2.14 -18.19 -36.52
N GLN A 39 -3.07 -18.18 -35.61
CA GLN A 39 -3.46 -16.97 -34.89
C GLN A 39 -2.69 -16.92 -33.58
N PRO A 40 -2.33 -15.73 -33.08
CA PRO A 40 -1.69 -15.62 -31.79
C PRO A 40 -2.68 -16.08 -30.72
N GLN A 41 -2.28 -17.07 -29.94
CA GLN A 41 -3.03 -17.46 -28.75
C GLN A 41 -3.01 -16.28 -27.77
N ALA A 42 -4.18 -15.81 -27.38
CA ALA A 42 -4.35 -14.94 -26.22
C ALA A 42 -3.75 -15.70 -25.02
N MET A 43 -2.68 -15.15 -24.44
CA MET A 43 -2.17 -15.60 -23.15
C MET A 43 -3.29 -15.35 -22.14
N THR A 44 -3.86 -16.41 -21.62
CA THR A 44 -4.69 -16.33 -20.41
C THR A 44 -3.78 -15.86 -19.27
N MET A 45 -3.93 -14.62 -18.88
CA MET A 45 -3.25 -14.11 -17.71
C MET A 45 -3.76 -14.85 -16.48
N GLN A 46 -2.86 -15.51 -15.81
CA GLN A 46 -3.12 -16.15 -14.53
C GLN A 46 -3.21 -15.05 -13.47
N ALA A 47 -4.17 -15.12 -12.55
CA ALA A 47 -4.33 -14.13 -11.49
C ALA A 47 -3.03 -13.89 -10.72
N PRO A 48 -2.71 -12.64 -10.33
CA PRO A 48 -1.47 -12.34 -9.62
C PRO A 48 -1.37 -13.10 -8.32
N PRO A 49 -0.15 -13.51 -7.92
CA PRO A 49 0.06 -14.02 -6.58
C PRO A 49 -0.27 -12.92 -5.57
N ASP A 50 -0.87 -13.33 -4.46
CA ASP A 50 -1.24 -12.47 -3.34
C ASP A 50 -0.16 -11.44 -3.00
N GLY A 51 -0.48 -10.16 -3.11
CA GLY A 51 0.40 -9.09 -2.63
C GLY A 51 0.60 -7.89 -3.55
N THR A 52 0.04 -7.87 -4.75
CA THR A 52 0.06 -6.66 -5.57
C THR A 52 -1.21 -5.84 -5.32
N PRO A 53 -1.10 -4.58 -4.93
CA PRO A 53 -2.26 -3.71 -4.75
C PRO A 53 -3.07 -3.47 -6.04
N ASN A 54 -2.49 -3.76 -7.21
CA ASN A 54 -3.09 -3.47 -8.51
C ASN A 54 -3.60 -4.70 -9.29
N GLY A 55 -3.51 -5.90 -8.72
CA GLY A 55 -4.04 -7.10 -9.39
C GLY A 55 -3.31 -7.54 -10.66
N GLU A 56 -2.26 -6.88 -11.06
CA GLU A 56 -1.42 -7.30 -12.17
C GLU A 56 -0.29 -8.20 -11.67
N LEU A 57 -0.13 -9.35 -12.32
CA LEU A 57 1.12 -10.10 -12.21
C LEU A 57 2.25 -9.19 -12.65
N PRO A 58 3.35 -9.10 -11.89
CA PRO A 58 4.54 -8.50 -12.44
C PRO A 58 4.86 -9.24 -13.75
N PRO A 59 5.09 -8.54 -14.87
CA PRO A 59 5.63 -9.19 -16.05
C PRO A 59 6.88 -9.93 -15.62
N GLY A 60 7.06 -11.14 -16.08
CA GLY A 60 8.31 -11.88 -15.90
C GLY A 60 9.49 -10.96 -16.25
N PRO A 61 10.71 -11.25 -15.80
CA PRO A 61 11.85 -10.43 -16.15
C PRO A 61 11.85 -10.21 -17.66
N PRO A 62 12.00 -8.95 -18.13
CA PRO A 62 12.06 -8.68 -19.55
C PRO A 62 13.20 -9.52 -20.15
N PRO A 63 13.02 -10.10 -21.36
CA PRO A 63 14.13 -10.76 -22.06
C PRO A 63 15.33 -9.83 -22.07
N ASP A 64 16.52 -10.36 -21.77
CA ASP A 64 17.76 -9.59 -21.74
C ASP A 64 17.86 -8.74 -23.03
N GLY A 65 17.81 -7.40 -22.89
CA GLY A 65 18.03 -6.46 -23.98
C GLY A 65 16.83 -5.64 -24.45
N MET A 66 15.64 -5.80 -23.87
CA MET A 66 14.55 -4.86 -24.16
C MET A 66 14.51 -3.74 -23.10
N PRO A 67 14.42 -2.44 -23.51
CA PRO A 67 14.00 -1.39 -22.61
C PRO A 67 12.65 -1.80 -22.01
N GLY A 68 12.47 -1.66 -20.70
CA GLY A 68 11.23 -2.02 -20.02
C GLY A 68 10.03 -1.56 -20.82
N GLY A 69 9.15 -2.50 -21.17
CA GLY A 69 8.03 -2.22 -22.06
C GLY A 69 7.20 -1.07 -21.48
N HIS A 70 7.11 0.02 -22.22
CA HIS A 70 6.08 1.02 -21.98
C HIS A 70 4.76 0.33 -22.20
N GLY A 71 4.11 -0.13 -21.12
CA GLY A 71 2.73 -0.58 -21.16
C GLY A 71 1.90 0.48 -21.87
N GLN A 72 0.85 0.03 -22.55
CA GLN A 72 -0.03 0.82 -23.37
C GLN A 72 -0.30 2.19 -22.74
N SER A 73 -0.01 3.26 -23.45
CA SER A 73 -0.29 4.63 -22.99
C SER A 73 -1.77 4.75 -22.68
N GLY A 74 -2.10 5.32 -21.52
CA GLY A 74 -3.50 5.56 -21.14
C GLY A 74 -4.27 6.30 -22.23
N LYS A 75 -5.59 6.19 -22.23
CA LYS A 75 -6.46 6.91 -23.19
C LYS A 75 -6.23 8.42 -23.12
N SER A 76 -6.20 9.06 -24.28
CA SER A 76 -6.17 10.52 -24.37
C SER A 76 -7.51 11.13 -23.91
N ALA A 77 -7.49 12.39 -23.50
CA ALA A 77 -8.70 13.10 -23.07
C ALA A 77 -9.83 13.09 -24.12
N SER A 78 -9.49 13.05 -25.40
CA SER A 78 -10.46 12.99 -26.51
C SER A 78 -11.17 11.64 -26.64
N GLU A 79 -10.55 10.56 -26.14
CA GLU A 79 -11.12 9.22 -26.18
C GLU A 79 -12.01 8.91 -24.96
N LEU A 80 -11.93 9.75 -23.92
CA LEU A 80 -12.73 9.60 -22.71
C LEU A 80 -14.14 10.15 -22.92
N THR A 81 -15.14 9.42 -22.49
CA THR A 81 -16.56 9.77 -22.59
C THR A 81 -17.20 9.85 -21.21
N ALA A 82 -18.27 10.65 -21.11
CA ALA A 82 -19.05 10.75 -19.87
C ALA A 82 -20.51 11.08 -20.17
N SER A 83 -21.39 10.83 -19.20
CA SER A 83 -22.80 11.23 -19.27
C SER A 83 -22.96 12.75 -19.22
N GLN A 84 -22.11 13.45 -18.45
CA GLN A 84 -22.02 14.91 -18.41
C GLN A 84 -20.58 15.34 -18.71
N VAL A 85 -20.37 16.28 -19.62
CA VAL A 85 -19.05 16.77 -20.03
C VAL A 85 -18.97 18.28 -19.93
N VAL A 86 -17.89 18.77 -19.34
CA VAL A 86 -17.45 20.18 -19.40
C VAL A 86 -16.17 20.22 -20.24
N ASP A 87 -16.26 20.73 -21.46
CA ASP A 87 -15.19 20.72 -22.47
C ASP A 87 -14.71 22.13 -22.75
N GLY A 88 -13.56 22.51 -22.20
CA GLY A 88 -12.96 23.84 -22.38
C GLY A 88 -13.74 25.02 -21.79
N GLN A 89 -14.83 24.76 -21.09
CA GLN A 89 -15.74 25.80 -20.60
C GLN A 89 -15.67 25.90 -19.07
N THR A 90 -16.20 26.97 -18.51
CA THR A 90 -16.43 27.12 -17.08
C THR A 90 -17.91 26.95 -16.78
N GLN A 91 -18.23 26.06 -15.83
CA GLN A 91 -19.60 25.80 -15.39
C GLN A 91 -19.72 25.76 -13.86
N SER A 92 -20.87 26.19 -13.36
CA SER A 92 -21.25 26.04 -11.94
C SER A 92 -22.57 25.29 -11.87
N LEU A 93 -22.59 24.18 -11.19
CA LEU A 93 -23.73 23.27 -11.08
C LEU A 93 -24.04 23.00 -9.59
N THR A 94 -25.30 22.99 -9.24
CA THR A 94 -25.76 22.74 -7.88
C THR A 94 -26.95 21.77 -7.89
N GLY A 95 -26.94 20.81 -6.95
CA GLY A 95 -28.06 19.88 -6.76
C GLY A 95 -28.23 18.88 -7.93
N LEU A 96 -27.15 18.60 -8.68
CA LEU A 96 -27.18 17.63 -9.77
C LEU A 96 -27.38 16.23 -9.23
N THR A 97 -28.33 15.49 -9.80
CA THR A 97 -28.45 14.04 -9.63
C THR A 97 -28.14 13.37 -10.96
N LEU A 98 -27.07 12.56 -11.00
CA LEU A 98 -26.59 11.93 -12.22
C LEU A 98 -26.38 10.43 -12.00
N ASN A 99 -27.05 9.61 -12.80
CA ASN A 99 -26.94 8.16 -12.79
C ASN A 99 -26.35 7.70 -14.12
N ALA A 100 -25.06 7.32 -14.13
CA ALA A 100 -24.38 6.84 -15.32
C ALA A 100 -24.39 5.30 -15.35
N THR A 101 -24.96 4.74 -16.42
CA THR A 101 -25.16 3.29 -16.57
C THR A 101 -24.37 2.67 -17.72
N ALA A 102 -23.86 3.48 -18.64
CA ALA A 102 -23.12 2.98 -19.78
C ALA A 102 -21.72 2.50 -19.36
N ALA A 103 -21.29 1.36 -19.91
CA ALA A 103 -19.94 0.83 -19.74
C ALA A 103 -18.90 1.78 -20.35
N ASP A 104 -17.70 1.82 -19.80
CA ASP A 104 -16.57 2.64 -20.28
C ASP A 104 -16.80 4.16 -20.29
N GLN A 105 -17.90 4.61 -19.72
CA GLN A 105 -18.30 6.01 -19.69
C GLN A 105 -18.29 6.53 -18.26
N SER A 106 -17.54 7.59 -17.99
CA SER A 106 -17.56 8.27 -16.70
C SER A 106 -18.94 8.91 -16.43
N ALA A 107 -19.27 9.16 -15.18
CA ALA A 107 -20.51 9.89 -14.90
C ALA A 107 -20.32 11.38 -15.22
N PHE A 108 -19.22 11.99 -14.77
CA PHE A 108 -18.90 13.39 -15.02
C PHE A 108 -17.45 13.53 -15.49
N LEU A 109 -17.22 14.30 -16.56
CA LEU A 109 -15.89 14.58 -17.12
C LEU A 109 -15.67 16.08 -17.32
N VAL A 110 -14.54 16.58 -16.81
CA VAL A 110 -14.03 17.92 -17.15
C VAL A 110 -12.73 17.75 -17.93
N ARG A 111 -12.62 18.37 -19.10
CA ARG A 111 -11.45 18.21 -19.98
C ARG A 111 -11.10 19.49 -20.77
N ASN A 112 -9.94 19.46 -21.45
CA ASN A 112 -9.49 20.50 -22.37
C ASN A 112 -9.39 21.90 -21.73
N GLY A 113 -8.87 21.97 -20.48
CA GLY A 113 -8.77 23.23 -19.76
C GLY A 113 -10.10 23.74 -19.19
N GLY A 114 -11.14 22.90 -19.19
CA GLY A 114 -12.42 23.23 -18.59
C GLY A 114 -12.33 23.44 -17.08
N SER A 115 -13.31 24.10 -16.51
CA SER A 115 -13.42 24.36 -15.08
C SER A 115 -14.85 24.10 -14.59
N VAL A 116 -15.00 23.37 -13.48
CA VAL A 116 -16.33 23.14 -12.89
C VAL A 116 -16.34 23.45 -11.41
N THR A 117 -17.41 24.10 -10.95
CA THR A 117 -17.82 24.11 -9.55
C THR A 117 -19.07 23.26 -9.40
N LEU A 118 -18.99 22.17 -8.62
CA LEU A 118 -20.10 21.25 -8.40
C LEU A 118 -20.42 21.16 -6.93
N THR A 119 -21.64 21.50 -6.55
CA THR A 119 -22.07 21.60 -5.14
C THR A 119 -23.34 20.83 -4.88
N GLY A 120 -23.45 20.17 -3.71
CA GLY A 120 -24.68 19.55 -3.19
C GLY A 120 -25.26 18.49 -4.12
N SER A 121 -24.40 17.69 -4.78
CA SER A 121 -24.80 16.79 -5.87
C SER A 121 -24.60 15.33 -5.52
N THR A 122 -25.36 14.46 -6.18
CA THR A 122 -25.26 13.00 -6.08
C THR A 122 -24.93 12.41 -7.43
N LEU A 123 -23.81 11.71 -7.52
CA LEU A 123 -23.38 11.01 -8.73
C LEU A 123 -23.29 9.51 -8.46
N SER A 124 -23.81 8.69 -9.37
CA SER A 124 -23.73 7.24 -9.29
C SER A 124 -23.28 6.60 -10.59
N LYS A 125 -22.63 5.42 -10.48
CA LYS A 125 -22.09 4.67 -11.62
C LYS A 125 -22.39 3.18 -11.47
N THR A 126 -22.91 2.56 -12.55
CA THR A 126 -23.25 1.12 -12.53
C THR A 126 -22.76 0.30 -13.73
N GLY A 127 -22.39 0.93 -14.84
CA GLY A 127 -21.81 0.24 -15.99
C GLY A 127 -20.30 0.00 -15.77
N ASP A 128 -19.84 -1.23 -16.03
CA ASP A 128 -18.46 -1.65 -15.80
C ASP A 128 -17.48 -1.08 -16.81
N SER A 129 -16.21 -0.99 -16.43
CA SER A 129 -15.12 -0.76 -17.36
C SER A 129 -14.70 -2.06 -18.05
N SER A 130 -14.46 -1.99 -19.34
CA SER A 130 -13.90 -3.11 -20.11
C SER A 130 -12.37 -3.22 -19.99
N SER A 131 -11.71 -2.24 -19.35
CA SER A 131 -10.26 -2.18 -19.20
C SER A 131 -9.86 -1.63 -17.83
N ALA A 132 -9.26 -2.48 -17.01
CA ALA A 132 -8.69 -2.08 -15.73
C ALA A 132 -7.58 -1.02 -15.92
N ASP A 133 -6.71 -1.17 -16.92
CA ASP A 133 -5.64 -0.22 -17.25
C ASP A 133 -6.18 1.15 -17.61
N ALA A 134 -7.21 1.22 -18.48
CA ALA A 134 -7.81 2.49 -18.85
C ALA A 134 -8.49 3.17 -17.64
N SER A 135 -9.06 2.39 -16.72
CA SER A 135 -9.63 2.91 -15.48
C SER A 135 -8.56 3.41 -14.52
N ASN A 136 -7.52 2.62 -14.30
CA ASN A 136 -6.47 2.92 -13.33
C ASN A 136 -5.56 4.06 -13.80
N PHE A 137 -5.29 4.17 -15.10
CA PHE A 137 -4.31 5.14 -15.60
C PHE A 137 -4.95 6.40 -16.19
N SER A 138 -6.11 6.30 -16.82
CA SER A 138 -6.75 7.43 -17.49
C SER A 138 -8.06 7.88 -16.86
N GLY A 139 -8.56 7.14 -15.87
CA GLY A 139 -9.83 7.44 -15.21
C GLY A 139 -11.06 7.10 -16.05
N GLN A 140 -10.91 6.20 -17.07
CA GLN A 140 -12.09 5.69 -17.76
C GLN A 140 -13.08 5.13 -16.74
N ASN A 141 -14.36 5.37 -16.97
CA ASN A 141 -15.44 4.87 -16.12
C ASN A 141 -15.54 5.50 -14.71
N ALA A 142 -14.74 6.52 -14.39
CA ALA A 142 -14.79 7.17 -13.08
C ALA A 142 -16.15 7.82 -12.79
N ILE A 143 -16.51 7.97 -11.51
CA ILE A 143 -17.70 8.76 -11.15
C ILE A 143 -17.45 10.23 -11.48
N PHE A 144 -16.33 10.79 -11.07
CA PHE A 144 -15.89 12.13 -11.43
C PHE A 144 -14.47 12.10 -11.97
N LEU A 145 -14.27 12.62 -13.19
CA LEU A 145 -13.00 12.66 -13.89
C LEU A 145 -12.61 14.09 -14.26
N SER A 146 -11.42 14.52 -13.85
CA SER A 146 -10.77 15.74 -14.35
C SER A 146 -9.54 15.36 -15.17
N SER A 147 -9.50 15.77 -16.44
CA SER A 147 -8.36 15.54 -17.34
C SER A 147 -7.80 16.87 -17.84
N ASN A 148 -6.58 17.21 -17.39
CA ASN A 148 -5.92 18.50 -17.68
C ASN A 148 -6.85 19.71 -17.45
N SER A 149 -7.61 19.72 -16.38
CA SER A 149 -8.71 20.65 -16.10
C SER A 149 -8.82 20.91 -14.60
N THR A 150 -9.70 21.80 -14.20
CA THR A 150 -9.88 22.16 -12.80
C THR A 150 -11.29 21.86 -12.30
N ALA A 151 -11.40 21.45 -11.03
CA ALA A 151 -12.70 21.25 -10.41
C ALA A 151 -12.69 21.68 -8.94
N SER A 152 -13.81 22.27 -8.51
CA SER A 152 -14.13 22.52 -7.11
C SER A 152 -15.40 21.76 -6.76
N LEU A 153 -15.26 20.76 -5.87
CA LEU A 153 -16.32 19.84 -5.49
C LEU A 153 -16.70 20.06 -4.03
N SER A 154 -17.97 20.21 -3.71
CA SER A 154 -18.40 20.39 -2.33
C SER A 154 -19.73 19.72 -2.03
N ASN A 155 -19.83 19.07 -0.87
CA ASN A 155 -21.06 18.40 -0.40
C ASN A 155 -21.57 17.37 -1.42
N LEU A 156 -20.70 16.45 -1.87
CA LEU A 156 -21.07 15.42 -2.84
C LEU A 156 -21.26 14.06 -2.19
N ASN A 157 -22.19 13.28 -2.75
CA ASN A 157 -22.34 11.86 -2.51
C ASN A 157 -22.03 11.08 -3.79
N LEU A 158 -20.95 10.28 -3.77
CA LEU A 158 -20.44 9.53 -4.90
C LEU A 158 -20.57 8.03 -4.63
N THR A 159 -21.28 7.30 -5.48
CA THR A 159 -21.52 5.86 -5.28
C THR A 159 -21.27 5.07 -6.56
N SER A 160 -20.73 3.86 -6.42
CA SER A 160 -20.59 2.92 -7.53
C SER A 160 -20.76 1.47 -7.10
N ASN A 161 -21.36 0.66 -7.99
CA ASN A 161 -21.29 -0.78 -7.98
C ASN A 161 -20.79 -1.32 -9.34
N ALA A 162 -19.87 -0.61 -9.96
CA ALA A 162 -19.25 -0.95 -11.24
C ALA A 162 -17.76 -1.20 -11.07
N ASP A 163 -17.20 -2.12 -11.83
CA ASP A 163 -15.76 -2.33 -11.94
C ASP A 163 -15.08 -1.13 -12.61
N GLY A 164 -13.91 -0.73 -12.12
CA GLY A 164 -13.12 0.36 -12.65
C GLY A 164 -13.74 1.76 -12.48
N ALA A 165 -14.65 1.93 -11.52
CA ALA A 165 -15.34 3.19 -11.28
C ALA A 165 -14.73 3.98 -10.11
N ASN A 166 -13.52 4.52 -10.32
CA ASN A 166 -12.86 5.40 -9.36
C ASN A 166 -13.76 6.59 -8.99
N ALA A 167 -13.84 6.95 -7.71
CA ALA A 167 -14.82 7.96 -7.30
C ALA A 167 -14.43 9.37 -7.74
N ILE A 168 -13.22 9.83 -7.42
CA ILE A 168 -12.65 11.08 -7.93
C ILE A 168 -11.31 10.78 -8.57
N PHE A 169 -11.17 11.11 -9.85
CA PHE A 169 -9.97 10.87 -10.61
C PHE A 169 -9.42 12.17 -11.20
N SER A 170 -8.12 12.41 -11.03
CA SER A 170 -7.43 13.58 -11.57
C SER A 170 -6.24 13.14 -12.41
N THR A 171 -6.20 13.46 -13.69
CA THR A 171 -5.14 13.03 -14.59
C THR A 171 -4.55 14.18 -15.43
N GLY A 172 -3.22 14.17 -15.54
CA GLY A 172 -2.45 15.18 -16.27
C GLY A 172 -1.97 16.34 -15.43
N LYS A 173 -0.79 16.89 -15.75
CA LYS A 173 -0.08 17.92 -14.97
C LYS A 173 -0.88 19.19 -14.69
N ASN A 174 -1.84 19.52 -15.55
CA ASN A 174 -2.70 20.68 -15.40
C ASN A 174 -4.06 20.34 -14.76
N SER A 175 -4.21 19.12 -14.23
CA SER A 175 -5.44 18.71 -13.57
C SER A 175 -5.34 18.95 -12.07
N THR A 176 -6.30 19.72 -11.56
CA THR A 176 -6.42 19.97 -10.11
C THR A 176 -7.88 19.85 -9.69
N VAL A 177 -8.12 18.99 -8.69
CA VAL A 177 -9.43 18.84 -8.07
C VAL A 177 -9.31 19.27 -6.61
N THR A 178 -10.09 20.24 -6.19
CA THR A 178 -10.33 20.55 -4.78
C THR A 178 -11.66 19.94 -4.37
N ALA A 179 -11.71 19.27 -3.21
CA ALA A 179 -12.89 18.54 -2.77
C ALA A 179 -13.12 18.74 -1.26
N ASP A 180 -14.33 19.08 -0.87
CA ASP A 180 -14.66 19.29 0.54
C ASP A 180 -16.04 18.72 0.88
N HIS A 181 -16.16 18.04 2.04
CA HIS A 181 -17.38 17.36 2.47
C HIS A 181 -17.88 16.34 1.42
N ILE A 182 -17.05 15.34 1.13
CA ILE A 182 -17.33 14.30 0.14
C ILE A 182 -17.60 12.97 0.83
N LYS A 183 -18.69 12.32 0.46
CA LYS A 183 -18.96 10.94 0.82
C LYS A 183 -18.79 10.03 -0.39
N ILE A 184 -17.99 8.98 -0.24
CA ILE A 184 -17.65 8.01 -1.29
C ILE A 184 -18.01 6.60 -0.82
N HIS A 185 -18.69 5.84 -1.70
CA HIS A 185 -18.90 4.42 -1.51
C HIS A 185 -18.78 3.68 -2.84
N THR A 186 -17.69 2.95 -3.03
CA THR A 186 -17.48 2.08 -4.20
C THR A 186 -17.48 0.61 -3.79
N LYS A 187 -18.08 -0.26 -4.58
CA LYS A 187 -18.31 -1.67 -4.20
C LYS A 187 -17.49 -2.67 -4.99
N ASN A 188 -17.24 -2.41 -6.28
CA ASN A 188 -16.61 -3.36 -7.17
C ASN A 188 -15.10 -3.10 -7.33
N ASN A 189 -14.43 -4.02 -8.04
CA ASN A 189 -12.98 -4.03 -8.18
C ASN A 189 -12.43 -2.81 -8.95
N SER A 190 -11.16 -2.46 -8.71
CA SER A 190 -10.46 -1.33 -9.36
C SER A 190 -11.23 -0.01 -9.29
N SER A 191 -11.97 0.20 -8.19
CA SER A 191 -12.84 1.37 -7.96
C SER A 191 -12.39 2.11 -6.71
N ARG A 192 -11.29 2.84 -6.84
CA ARG A 192 -10.59 3.56 -5.76
C ARG A 192 -11.39 4.77 -5.27
N GLY A 193 -11.04 5.28 -4.10
CA GLY A 193 -11.66 6.48 -3.56
C GLY A 193 -11.18 7.74 -4.27
N LEU A 194 -10.00 8.23 -3.96
CA LEU A 194 -9.32 9.33 -4.62
C LEU A 194 -8.13 8.78 -5.38
N ASP A 195 -8.02 9.08 -6.66
CA ASP A 195 -6.93 8.58 -7.49
C ASP A 195 -6.36 9.66 -8.43
N SER A 196 -5.04 9.74 -8.50
CA SER A 196 -4.36 10.77 -9.31
C SER A 196 -3.20 10.21 -10.12
N THR A 197 -3.16 10.55 -11.41
CA THR A 197 -2.17 10.04 -12.36
C THR A 197 -1.57 11.14 -13.24
N TYR A 198 -0.42 10.86 -13.86
CA TYR A 198 0.27 11.76 -14.83
C TYR A 198 0.47 13.19 -14.31
N GLY A 199 0.79 13.32 -13.02
CA GLY A 199 1.04 14.60 -12.37
C GLY A 199 -0.23 15.37 -11.97
N GLY A 200 -1.40 14.78 -12.07
CA GLY A 200 -2.65 15.35 -11.56
C GLY A 200 -2.59 15.57 -10.05
N THR A 201 -3.49 16.39 -9.53
CA THR A 201 -3.55 16.74 -8.10
C THR A 201 -4.98 16.67 -7.59
N ILE A 202 -5.16 16.02 -6.44
CA ILE A 202 -6.38 16.08 -5.65
C ILE A 202 -6.04 16.67 -4.27
N GLN A 203 -6.73 17.73 -3.88
CA GLN A 203 -6.71 18.31 -2.54
C GLN A 203 -8.08 18.12 -1.92
N ALA A 204 -8.17 17.33 -0.85
CA ALA A 204 -9.45 17.01 -0.26
C ALA A 204 -9.49 17.25 1.25
N SER A 205 -10.66 17.65 1.75
CA SER A 205 -10.92 17.80 3.18
C SER A 205 -12.30 17.25 3.54
N ASN A 206 -12.44 16.80 4.81
CA ASN A 206 -13.71 16.29 5.33
C ASN A 206 -14.30 15.15 4.44
N VAL A 207 -13.49 14.12 4.20
CA VAL A 207 -13.88 13.00 3.31
C VAL A 207 -14.21 11.75 4.10
N ASP A 208 -15.28 11.07 3.68
CA ASP A 208 -15.73 9.77 4.21
C ASP A 208 -15.68 8.76 3.04
N ILE A 209 -14.72 7.83 3.07
CA ILE A 209 -14.42 6.93 1.96
C ILE A 209 -14.62 5.49 2.39
N THR A 210 -15.51 4.78 1.71
CA THR A 210 -15.67 3.33 1.82
C THR A 210 -15.43 2.69 0.47
N THR A 211 -14.52 1.70 0.40
CA THR A 211 -14.29 0.87 -0.78
C THR A 211 -14.36 -0.61 -0.42
N GLU A 212 -15.13 -1.41 -1.19
CA GLU A 212 -15.36 -2.81 -0.87
C GLU A 212 -14.62 -3.78 -1.82
N GLY A 213 -14.39 -3.37 -3.06
CA GLY A 213 -13.80 -4.21 -4.10
C GLY A 213 -12.30 -4.45 -3.92
N ALA A 214 -11.77 -5.44 -4.63
CA ALA A 214 -10.33 -5.69 -4.70
C ALA A 214 -9.60 -4.57 -5.46
N HIS A 215 -8.37 -4.28 -5.04
CA HIS A 215 -7.51 -3.23 -5.64
C HIS A 215 -8.13 -1.82 -5.60
N CYS A 216 -8.82 -1.52 -4.51
CA CYS A 216 -9.56 -0.28 -4.28
C CYS A 216 -9.01 0.49 -3.09
N ALA A 217 -7.76 0.93 -3.15
CA ALA A 217 -7.22 1.81 -2.11
C ALA A 217 -8.09 3.07 -1.94
N ALA A 218 -8.24 3.54 -0.70
CA ALA A 218 -9.03 4.74 -0.46
C ALA A 218 -8.36 6.00 -1.00
N LEU A 219 -7.04 6.12 -0.80
CA LEU A 219 -6.19 7.18 -1.36
C LEU A 219 -5.16 6.53 -2.25
N ALA A 220 -5.13 6.87 -3.51
CA ALA A 220 -4.27 6.27 -4.52
C ALA A 220 -3.58 7.32 -5.40
N THR A 221 -2.41 6.97 -5.86
CA THR A 221 -1.80 7.51 -7.06
C THR A 221 -1.37 6.35 -7.94
N ASP A 222 -1.43 6.54 -9.24
CA ASP A 222 -1.03 5.51 -10.20
C ASP A 222 -0.08 6.10 -11.26
N ARG A 223 0.06 5.45 -12.40
CA ARG A 223 1.04 5.71 -13.45
C ARG A 223 1.30 7.21 -13.70
N GLY A 224 2.58 7.58 -13.79
CA GLY A 224 3.01 8.94 -14.11
C GLY A 224 2.97 9.91 -12.94
N GLU A 225 2.92 9.40 -11.72
CA GLU A 225 3.09 10.15 -10.47
C GLU A 225 2.04 11.26 -10.29
N GLY A 226 1.10 11.06 -9.39
CA GLY A 226 0.10 12.07 -9.01
C GLY A 226 0.33 12.59 -7.59
N ASN A 227 -0.53 13.52 -7.19
CA ASN A 227 -0.55 14.06 -5.84
C ASN A 227 -1.95 13.91 -5.23
N VAL A 228 -2.05 13.33 -4.03
CA VAL A 228 -3.28 13.26 -3.26
C VAL A 228 -2.99 13.80 -1.86
N ILE A 229 -3.58 14.95 -1.54
CA ILE A 229 -3.36 15.68 -0.28
C ILE A 229 -4.69 15.74 0.44
N VAL A 230 -4.79 15.05 1.58
CA VAL A 230 -6.06 14.91 2.29
C VAL A 230 -5.93 15.36 3.74
N LYS A 231 -6.98 16.02 4.20
CA LYS A 231 -7.12 16.43 5.59
C LYS A 231 -8.51 16.04 6.10
N ASP A 232 -8.58 15.58 7.36
CA ASP A 232 -9.83 15.21 8.02
C ASP A 232 -10.59 14.11 7.27
N ALA A 233 -10.03 12.87 7.30
CA ALA A 233 -10.57 11.73 6.57
C ALA A 233 -11.04 10.60 7.47
N ARG A 234 -12.12 9.92 7.05
CA ARG A 234 -12.50 8.58 7.50
C ARG A 234 -12.35 7.61 6.35
N ILE A 235 -11.73 6.47 6.60
CA ILE A 235 -11.37 5.50 5.56
C ILE A 235 -11.80 4.11 6.01
N ALA A 236 -12.52 3.39 5.15
CA ALA A 236 -12.79 1.96 5.31
C ALA A 236 -12.58 1.25 3.98
N THR A 237 -11.60 0.34 3.93
CA THR A 237 -11.38 -0.52 2.77
C THR A 237 -11.52 -1.97 3.19
N SER A 238 -12.16 -2.82 2.36
CA SER A 238 -12.40 -4.21 2.72
C SER A 238 -11.93 -5.23 1.68
N GLY A 239 -11.71 -4.81 0.44
CA GLY A 239 -11.29 -5.69 -0.63
C GLY A 239 -9.84 -6.18 -0.51
N ASP A 240 -9.54 -7.30 -1.14
CA ASP A 240 -8.17 -7.81 -1.24
C ASP A 240 -7.26 -6.80 -1.96
N GLY A 241 -6.03 -6.61 -1.46
CA GLY A 241 -5.09 -5.64 -2.02
C GLY A 241 -5.58 -4.18 -2.00
N SER A 242 -6.47 -3.83 -1.07
CA SER A 242 -7.05 -2.49 -0.95
C SER A 242 -6.55 -1.79 0.33
N PRO A 243 -5.32 -1.25 0.36
CA PRO A 243 -4.80 -0.54 1.52
C PRO A 243 -5.54 0.79 1.76
N CYS A 244 -5.37 1.37 2.96
CA CYS A 244 -5.85 2.73 3.17
C CYS A 244 -5.18 3.72 2.20
N VAL A 245 -3.87 3.54 1.95
CA VAL A 245 -3.06 4.44 1.11
C VAL A 245 -2.14 3.64 0.19
N TYR A 246 -2.22 3.87 -1.12
CA TYR A 246 -1.34 3.27 -2.13
C TYR A 246 -0.68 4.34 -2.99
N SER A 247 0.65 4.43 -2.97
CA SER A 247 1.38 5.50 -3.62
C SER A 247 2.38 5.03 -4.67
N THR A 248 2.14 5.44 -5.91
CA THR A 248 3.12 5.55 -6.99
C THR A 248 3.39 7.03 -7.34
N GLY A 249 3.14 7.93 -6.40
CA GLY A 249 3.32 9.39 -6.51
C GLY A 249 3.61 9.99 -5.14
N ASN A 250 2.85 10.99 -4.76
CA ASN A 250 2.96 11.63 -3.47
C ASN A 250 1.60 11.71 -2.77
N ILE A 251 1.45 11.03 -1.64
CA ILE A 251 0.23 11.07 -0.85
C ILE A 251 0.50 11.63 0.54
N GLN A 252 -0.31 12.58 0.96
CA GLN A 252 -0.26 13.18 2.29
C GLN A 252 -1.64 13.06 2.96
N LEU A 253 -1.67 12.53 4.18
CA LEU A 253 -2.88 12.44 4.99
C LEU A 253 -2.63 13.06 6.36
N THR A 254 -3.43 14.07 6.70
CA THR A 254 -3.40 14.73 8.00
C THR A 254 -4.75 14.57 8.69
N ASN A 255 -4.75 14.19 9.97
CA ASN A 255 -5.95 14.01 10.80
C ASN A 255 -6.92 13.00 10.16
N GLY A 256 -6.47 11.75 10.03
CA GLY A 256 -7.25 10.66 9.42
C GLY A 256 -7.43 9.48 10.35
N GLN A 257 -8.53 8.76 10.21
CA GLN A 257 -8.74 7.48 10.86
C GLN A 257 -9.29 6.46 9.87
N GLY A 258 -8.90 5.19 10.01
CA GLY A 258 -9.42 4.18 9.10
C GLY A 258 -8.84 2.80 9.26
N GLU A 259 -9.39 1.89 8.47
CA GLU A 259 -8.98 0.49 8.45
C GLU A 259 -9.00 -0.10 7.04
N ALA A 260 -8.08 -1.02 6.81
CA ALA A 260 -7.97 -1.84 5.61
C ALA A 260 -8.09 -3.31 6.00
N THR A 261 -9.32 -3.86 5.96
CA THR A 261 -9.58 -5.23 6.46
C THR A 261 -9.11 -6.31 5.51
N GLY A 262 -8.92 -5.98 4.23
CA GLY A 262 -8.40 -6.87 3.18
C GLY A 262 -6.93 -6.63 2.81
N SER A 263 -6.21 -5.69 3.47
CA SER A 263 -4.86 -5.30 3.03
C SER A 263 -4.00 -4.75 4.16
N GLU A 264 -2.86 -4.20 3.78
CA GLU A 264 -1.92 -3.41 4.55
C GLU A 264 -2.49 -2.02 4.90
N ILE A 265 -1.84 -1.31 5.84
CA ILE A 265 -2.15 0.10 6.12
C ILE A 265 -1.79 0.97 4.90
N ALA A 266 -0.55 0.81 4.42
CA ALA A 266 0.03 1.66 3.40
C ALA A 266 1.04 0.91 2.53
N VAL A 267 1.08 1.27 1.25
CA VAL A 267 1.98 0.71 0.26
C VAL A 267 2.64 1.82 -0.55
N VAL A 268 3.97 1.80 -0.65
CA VAL A 268 4.74 2.73 -1.49
C VAL A 268 5.50 1.95 -2.55
N GLU A 269 5.29 2.29 -3.81
CA GLU A 269 6.01 1.71 -4.94
C GLU A 269 6.96 2.73 -5.58
N GLY A 270 8.21 2.31 -5.83
CA GLY A 270 9.22 3.11 -6.52
C GLY A 270 9.70 4.33 -5.73
N LYS A 271 10.14 5.37 -6.43
CA LYS A 271 10.69 6.62 -5.85
C LYS A 271 9.66 7.54 -5.16
N ASN A 272 8.56 7.00 -4.76
CA ASN A 272 7.37 7.73 -4.34
C ASN A 272 7.25 7.86 -2.82
N SER A 273 6.20 8.54 -2.35
CA SER A 273 6.12 8.91 -0.94
C SER A 273 4.71 8.83 -0.35
N ILE A 274 4.68 8.49 0.94
CA ILE A 274 3.51 8.66 1.82
C ILE A 274 3.94 9.44 3.06
N THR A 275 3.19 10.49 3.39
CA THR A 275 3.34 11.26 4.61
C THR A 275 2.05 11.22 5.43
N LEU A 276 2.13 10.72 6.65
CA LEU A 276 1.02 10.59 7.58
C LEU A 276 1.26 11.50 8.81
N GLN A 277 0.27 12.28 9.18
CA GLN A 277 0.34 13.12 10.38
C GLN A 277 -0.99 13.08 11.14
N LYS A 278 -0.93 12.79 12.45
CA LYS A 278 -2.10 12.71 13.33
C LYS A 278 -3.16 11.74 12.79
N VAL A 279 -2.73 10.54 12.41
CA VAL A 279 -3.62 9.50 11.90
C VAL A 279 -3.73 8.32 12.87
N ASP A 280 -4.86 7.59 12.83
CA ASP A 280 -5.05 6.28 13.43
C ASP A 280 -5.50 5.30 12.33
N LEU A 281 -4.57 4.48 11.83
CA LEU A 281 -4.81 3.55 10.72
C LEU A 281 -4.51 2.12 11.11
N THR A 282 -5.35 1.19 10.65
CA THR A 282 -5.23 -0.24 10.91
C THR A 282 -5.22 -1.03 9.61
N GLY A 283 -4.24 -1.94 9.45
CA GLY A 283 -4.20 -2.97 8.40
C GLY A 283 -4.36 -4.37 8.99
N TYR A 284 -4.96 -5.28 8.23
CA TYR A 284 -5.30 -6.61 8.75
C TYR A 284 -4.58 -7.76 8.05
N LYS A 285 -3.91 -7.51 6.93
CA LYS A 285 -3.32 -8.56 6.10
C LYS A 285 -1.84 -8.30 5.84
N LYS A 286 -1.09 -9.41 5.71
CA LYS A 286 0.31 -9.49 5.27
C LYS A 286 1.28 -8.65 6.11
N HIS A 287 1.28 -7.33 5.95
CA HIS A 287 2.24 -6.40 6.55
C HIS A 287 1.52 -5.16 7.11
N GLY A 288 2.20 -4.37 7.93
CA GLY A 288 1.72 -3.04 8.29
C GLY A 288 1.92 -2.07 7.12
N ILE A 289 3.16 -1.94 6.68
CA ILE A 289 3.58 -1.01 5.61
C ILE A 289 4.51 -1.75 4.67
N MET A 290 4.24 -1.67 3.37
CA MET A 290 5.06 -2.26 2.32
C MET A 290 5.76 -1.18 1.50
N LEU A 291 7.08 -1.34 1.27
CA LEU A 291 7.87 -0.48 0.39
C LEU A 291 8.58 -1.38 -0.63
N TYR A 292 8.31 -1.18 -1.90
CA TYR A 292 8.78 -2.10 -2.94
C TYR A 292 8.94 -1.44 -4.31
N GLN A 293 9.51 -2.18 -5.23
CA GLN A 293 9.53 -1.84 -6.66
C GLN A 293 9.04 -3.05 -7.45
N SER A 294 7.97 -2.88 -8.22
CA SER A 294 7.48 -3.87 -9.17
C SER A 294 8.16 -3.75 -10.54
N PHE A 295 7.70 -4.54 -11.48
CA PHE A 295 8.03 -4.43 -12.91
C PHE A 295 6.92 -3.81 -13.75
N SER A 296 5.79 -3.42 -13.14
CA SER A 296 4.64 -2.89 -13.87
C SER A 296 4.98 -1.67 -14.72
N GLY A 297 6.01 -0.92 -14.34
CA GLY A 297 6.35 0.36 -14.96
C GLY A 297 5.45 1.51 -14.50
N ASP A 298 4.61 1.29 -13.51
CA ASP A 298 3.70 2.31 -12.96
C ASP A 298 4.44 3.33 -12.12
N ALA A 299 5.49 2.89 -11.44
CA ALA A 299 6.37 3.73 -10.63
C ALA A 299 7.80 3.76 -11.16
N SER A 300 8.40 4.94 -11.24
CA SER A 300 9.82 5.10 -11.56
C SER A 300 10.68 4.51 -10.46
N VAL A 301 11.78 3.85 -10.86
CA VAL A 301 12.77 3.30 -9.92
C VAL A 301 13.43 4.41 -9.12
N GLY A 302 13.55 4.20 -7.80
CA GLY A 302 14.25 5.12 -6.92
C GLY A 302 14.00 4.82 -5.43
N GLN A 303 14.17 5.83 -4.59
CA GLN A 303 14.02 5.67 -3.16
C GLN A 303 12.58 5.86 -2.72
N ALA A 304 11.94 4.81 -2.22
CA ALA A 304 10.66 4.88 -1.55
C ALA A 304 10.77 5.63 -0.22
N THR A 305 9.80 6.48 0.09
CA THR A 305 9.80 7.26 1.33
C THR A 305 8.47 7.12 2.07
N PHE A 306 8.56 6.79 3.34
CA PHE A 306 7.42 6.76 4.25
C PHE A 306 7.70 7.63 5.47
N SER A 307 6.75 8.43 5.90
CA SER A 307 6.86 9.16 7.17
C SER A 307 5.55 9.14 7.95
N ALA A 308 5.67 9.01 9.28
CA ALA A 308 4.54 9.13 10.18
C ALA A 308 4.93 9.94 11.42
N LYS A 309 4.09 10.92 11.77
CA LYS A 309 4.28 11.79 12.92
C LYS A 309 3.00 11.90 13.74
N ASP A 310 3.13 11.88 15.08
CA ASP A 310 2.02 12.04 16.02
C ASP A 310 0.84 11.11 15.72
N SER A 311 1.12 9.87 15.32
CA SER A 311 0.17 8.96 14.71
C SER A 311 0.09 7.63 15.46
N LYS A 312 -0.90 6.81 15.11
CA LYS A 312 -1.00 5.43 15.54
C LYS A 312 -1.20 4.53 14.32
N LEU A 313 -0.35 3.50 14.19
CA LEU A 313 -0.39 2.52 13.11
C LEU A 313 -0.51 1.13 13.70
N THR A 314 -1.57 0.41 13.32
CA THR A 314 -1.87 -0.92 13.87
C THR A 314 -1.81 -1.97 12.76
N ASN A 315 -0.89 -2.91 12.87
CA ASN A 315 -0.85 -4.12 12.05
C ASN A 315 -1.51 -5.29 12.80
N LYS A 316 -2.65 -5.75 12.32
CA LYS A 316 -3.40 -6.90 12.87
C LYS A 316 -2.97 -8.24 12.29
N SER A 317 -2.13 -8.26 11.26
CA SER A 317 -1.55 -9.49 10.75
C SER A 317 -0.39 -9.96 11.64
N ASP A 318 0.05 -11.20 11.44
CA ASP A 318 1.25 -11.75 12.09
C ASP A 318 2.54 -11.38 11.35
N GLY A 319 2.45 -10.68 10.22
CA GLY A 319 3.60 -10.22 9.45
C GLY A 319 4.30 -9.00 10.03
N PRO A 320 5.42 -8.57 9.42
CA PRO A 320 6.20 -7.45 9.91
C PRO A 320 5.44 -6.12 9.85
N MET A 321 5.80 -5.17 10.72
CA MET A 321 5.28 -3.80 10.60
C MET A 321 5.79 -3.13 9.33
N PHE A 322 7.06 -3.33 8.96
CA PHE A 322 7.66 -2.85 7.72
C PHE A 322 8.19 -4.01 6.89
N TYR A 323 7.70 -4.16 5.67
CA TYR A 323 8.19 -5.13 4.69
C TYR A 323 8.80 -4.41 3.50
N ILE A 324 10.07 -4.69 3.21
CA ILE A 324 10.83 -4.02 2.16
C ILE A 324 11.42 -5.03 1.20
N THR A 325 11.19 -4.85 -0.09
CA THR A 325 11.69 -5.75 -1.14
C THR A 325 11.99 -5.02 -2.44
N ASN A 326 13.07 -5.40 -3.11
CA ASN A 326 13.47 -4.90 -4.43
C ASN A 326 13.55 -3.37 -4.53
N THR A 327 13.87 -2.65 -3.44
CA THR A 327 13.90 -1.19 -3.45
C THR A 327 14.90 -0.61 -2.46
N LYS A 328 15.29 0.63 -2.67
CA LYS A 328 15.89 1.47 -1.64
C LYS A 328 14.76 2.26 -0.96
N ALA A 329 14.70 2.22 0.36
CA ALA A 329 13.61 2.84 1.10
C ALA A 329 14.08 3.53 2.38
N THR A 330 13.35 4.58 2.77
CA THR A 330 13.51 5.25 4.06
C THR A 330 12.16 5.42 4.73
N ALA A 331 12.06 5.00 5.99
CA ALA A 331 10.96 5.36 6.86
C ALA A 331 11.43 6.29 7.98
N THR A 332 10.61 7.30 8.30
CA THR A 332 10.84 8.23 9.40
C THR A 332 9.64 8.23 10.33
N LEU A 333 9.87 7.94 11.58
CA LEU A 333 8.87 7.91 12.63
C LEU A 333 9.20 8.93 13.71
N GLU A 334 8.23 9.75 14.06
CA GLU A 334 8.31 10.70 15.17
C GLU A 334 7.03 10.60 16.01
N ASN A 335 7.18 10.30 17.30
CA ASN A 335 6.06 10.24 18.26
C ASN A 335 4.86 9.41 17.72
N THR A 336 5.13 8.27 17.07
CA THR A 336 4.11 7.42 16.43
C THR A 336 3.98 6.10 17.16
N GLN A 337 2.80 5.79 17.66
CA GLN A 337 2.51 4.51 18.29
C GLN A 337 2.39 3.40 17.23
N LEU A 338 3.26 2.40 17.33
CA LEU A 338 3.16 1.17 16.53
C LEU A 338 2.52 0.07 17.37
N VAL A 339 1.48 -0.57 16.84
CA VAL A 339 0.82 -1.74 17.44
C VAL A 339 0.88 -2.87 16.42
N GLN A 340 1.42 -4.03 16.82
CA GLN A 340 1.56 -5.19 15.94
C GLN A 340 1.30 -6.49 16.69
N ASN A 341 0.72 -7.47 16.00
CA ASN A 341 0.53 -8.83 16.54
C ASN A 341 1.82 -9.67 16.42
N GLY A 342 2.52 -9.57 15.29
CA GLY A 342 3.79 -10.26 15.05
C GLY A 342 4.94 -9.72 15.89
N ASP A 343 6.03 -10.46 15.97
CA ASP A 343 7.26 -10.11 16.71
C ASP A 343 8.31 -9.38 15.86
N THR A 344 8.05 -9.22 14.55
CA THR A 344 8.98 -8.62 13.60
C THR A 344 8.60 -7.18 13.28
N LEU A 345 9.48 -6.25 13.64
CA LEU A 345 9.32 -4.82 13.32
C LEU A 345 9.64 -4.55 11.84
N VAL A 346 10.76 -5.07 11.38
CA VAL A 346 11.27 -4.85 10.01
C VAL A 346 11.72 -6.16 9.41
N ASN A 347 11.29 -6.42 8.17
CA ASN A 347 11.83 -7.49 7.33
C ASN A 347 12.25 -6.93 5.98
N VAL A 348 13.56 -6.96 5.70
CA VAL A 348 14.16 -6.51 4.44
C VAL A 348 14.62 -7.74 3.69
N THR A 349 13.95 -8.10 2.60
CA THR A 349 14.21 -9.38 1.94
C THR A 349 13.96 -9.33 0.44
N SER A 350 14.44 -10.35 -0.27
CA SER A 350 14.03 -10.60 -1.65
C SER A 350 12.55 -11.05 -1.66
N GLY A 351 11.82 -10.59 -2.66
CA GLY A 351 10.43 -10.97 -2.91
C GLY A 351 10.27 -11.50 -4.33
N GLN A 352 9.05 -11.47 -4.81
CA GLN A 352 8.71 -11.95 -6.16
C GLN A 352 9.14 -11.01 -7.29
N TRP A 353 9.42 -9.74 -6.97
CA TRP A 353 9.85 -8.75 -7.96
C TRP A 353 11.36 -8.63 -7.99
N GLY A 354 11.89 -8.10 -9.09
CA GLY A 354 13.31 -7.90 -9.28
C GLY A 354 14.03 -9.13 -9.85
N LYS A 355 15.28 -8.93 -10.24
CA LYS A 355 16.13 -10.02 -10.71
C LYS A 355 16.57 -10.85 -9.50
N THR A 356 16.40 -12.15 -9.56
CA THR A 356 16.90 -13.08 -8.54
C THR A 356 18.34 -12.73 -8.12
N ASP A 357 18.64 -12.82 -6.83
CA ASP A 357 19.91 -12.45 -6.19
C ASP A 357 20.29 -10.95 -6.28
N LYS A 358 19.40 -10.09 -6.79
CA LYS A 358 19.56 -8.62 -6.85
C LYS A 358 18.33 -7.84 -6.39
N ASN A 359 17.31 -8.55 -5.94
CA ASN A 359 16.00 -8.01 -5.54
C ASN A 359 15.84 -7.88 -4.02
N GLY A 360 16.94 -7.80 -3.30
CA GLY A 360 16.92 -7.40 -1.90
C GLY A 360 16.48 -5.96 -1.70
N GLY A 361 16.30 -5.57 -0.45
CA GLY A 361 16.00 -4.20 -0.07
C GLY A 361 17.21 -3.49 0.56
N ASN A 362 17.24 -2.18 0.48
CA ASN A 362 18.13 -1.34 1.27
C ASN A 362 17.28 -0.35 2.08
N PHE A 363 17.13 -0.58 3.36
CA PHE A 363 16.20 0.13 4.19
C PHE A 363 16.86 0.94 5.31
N THR A 364 16.40 2.17 5.48
CA THR A 364 16.77 3.03 6.62
C THR A 364 15.52 3.37 7.42
N LEU A 365 15.53 3.03 8.72
CA LEU A 365 14.51 3.46 9.68
C LEU A 365 15.09 4.55 10.58
N ASN A 366 14.54 5.75 10.51
CA ASN A 366 14.82 6.85 11.42
C ASN A 366 13.72 6.94 12.47
N ALA A 367 14.09 6.90 13.74
CA ALA A 367 13.18 6.94 14.86
C ALA A 367 13.57 8.09 15.81
N THR A 368 12.70 9.07 15.97
CA THR A 368 12.90 10.21 16.85
C THR A 368 11.79 10.27 17.89
N ASN A 369 12.11 10.37 19.17
CA ASN A 369 11.12 10.37 20.25
C ASN A 369 10.10 9.23 20.08
N GLN A 370 10.60 8.00 19.87
CA GLN A 370 9.84 6.88 19.34
C GLN A 370 10.05 5.62 20.18
N THR A 371 8.98 4.91 20.51
CA THR A 371 9.08 3.56 21.08
C THR A 371 8.91 2.52 19.98
N LEU A 372 9.91 1.65 19.82
CA LEU A 372 9.93 0.55 18.85
C LEU A 372 10.00 -0.79 19.60
N LYS A 373 9.32 -1.80 19.06
CA LYS A 373 9.38 -3.17 19.58
C LYS A 373 9.40 -4.17 18.44
N GLY A 374 10.23 -5.20 18.55
CA GLY A 374 10.29 -6.33 17.62
C GLY A 374 11.64 -6.48 16.95
N LYS A 375 11.80 -7.60 16.26
CA LYS A 375 13.02 -7.99 15.55
C LYS A 375 13.20 -7.16 14.28
N ILE A 376 14.45 -6.94 13.90
CA ILE A 376 14.84 -6.37 12.60
C ILE A 376 15.67 -7.42 11.87
N LEU A 377 15.14 -7.90 10.76
CA LEU A 377 15.71 -8.97 9.94
C LEU A 377 16.04 -8.47 8.54
N ALA A 378 17.10 -8.99 7.97
CA ALA A 378 17.45 -8.78 6.56
C ALA A 378 18.10 -10.04 6.00
N ASN A 379 17.85 -10.38 4.73
CA ASN A 379 18.50 -11.50 4.07
C ASN A 379 19.90 -11.12 3.51
N ASN A 380 20.61 -12.10 2.97
CA ASN A 380 21.99 -11.99 2.52
C ASN A 380 22.26 -11.08 1.30
N ILE A 381 21.21 -10.50 0.73
CA ILE A 381 21.30 -9.50 -0.36
C ILE A 381 20.60 -8.18 0.03
N SER A 382 20.29 -8.02 1.30
CA SER A 382 19.55 -6.87 1.82
C SER A 382 20.33 -6.15 2.91
N GLN A 383 20.11 -4.85 3.01
CA GLN A 383 20.75 -3.97 3.98
C GLN A 383 19.71 -3.27 4.84
N VAL A 384 20.00 -3.14 6.13
CA VAL A 384 19.16 -2.39 7.06
C VAL A 384 20.00 -1.45 7.90
N THR A 385 19.47 -0.24 8.11
CA THR A 385 20.06 0.77 9.00
C THR A 385 18.96 1.26 9.95
N LEU A 386 19.23 1.19 11.26
CA LEU A 386 18.37 1.77 12.29
C LEU A 386 19.06 2.97 12.92
N ASN A 387 18.42 4.12 12.88
CA ASN A 387 18.87 5.34 13.54
C ASN A 387 17.91 5.69 14.68
N LEU A 388 18.37 5.55 15.91
CA LEU A 388 17.65 5.92 17.12
C LEU A 388 18.10 7.31 17.57
N LYS A 389 17.19 8.27 17.53
CA LYS A 389 17.48 9.68 17.82
C LYS A 389 16.63 10.19 18.97
N ASP A 390 17.19 11.12 19.72
CA ASP A 390 16.57 11.76 20.86
C ASP A 390 15.83 10.71 21.71
N HIS A 391 15.02 10.79 22.49
CA HIS A 391 14.40 9.80 23.39
C HIS A 391 13.82 8.53 22.71
N ALA A 392 14.35 8.12 21.54
CA ALA A 392 13.91 6.87 20.92
C ALA A 392 14.37 5.66 21.73
N VAL A 393 13.46 4.72 21.98
CA VAL A 393 13.72 3.48 22.69
C VAL A 393 13.31 2.29 21.83
N TRP A 394 14.23 1.39 21.58
CA TRP A 394 13.93 0.14 20.88
C TRP A 394 14.15 -1.08 21.77
N THR A 395 13.18 -2.00 21.75
CA THR A 395 13.27 -3.31 22.39
C THR A 395 13.19 -4.38 21.32
N GLY A 396 14.30 -5.05 21.05
CA GLY A 396 14.40 -6.02 19.94
C GLY A 396 15.80 -6.52 19.69
N SER A 397 15.94 -7.33 18.64
CA SER A 397 17.20 -7.88 18.13
C SER A 397 17.46 -7.41 16.71
N LEU A 398 18.72 -7.23 16.34
CA LEU A 398 19.14 -6.86 14.99
C LEU A 398 19.88 -8.02 14.34
N ASN A 399 19.34 -8.52 13.19
CA ASN A 399 19.99 -9.56 12.40
C ASN A 399 20.40 -10.78 13.25
N GLU A 400 19.48 -11.28 14.08
CA GLU A 400 19.77 -12.35 15.07
C GLU A 400 20.19 -13.67 14.41
N ASP A 401 19.81 -13.90 13.16
CA ASP A 401 20.19 -15.05 12.34
C ASP A 401 21.51 -14.87 11.56
N TYR A 402 22.15 -13.70 11.69
CA TYR A 402 23.39 -13.34 10.99
C TYR A 402 23.32 -13.46 9.47
N ALA A 403 22.17 -13.17 8.89
CA ALA A 403 21.91 -13.35 7.46
C ALA A 403 22.14 -12.09 6.62
N ALA A 404 21.98 -10.88 7.19
CA ALA A 404 22.03 -9.62 6.45
C ALA A 404 23.35 -9.39 5.72
N ASP A 405 23.27 -8.81 4.51
CA ASP A 405 24.46 -8.22 3.84
C ASP A 405 25.06 -7.10 4.69
N GLN A 406 24.22 -6.18 5.17
CA GLN A 406 24.60 -5.16 6.15
C GLN A 406 23.48 -4.91 7.15
N ALA A 407 23.86 -4.79 8.43
CA ALA A 407 22.98 -4.41 9.51
C ALA A 407 23.66 -3.32 10.35
N ASN A 408 23.18 -2.09 10.24
CA ASN A 408 23.79 -0.92 10.82
C ASN A 408 22.90 -0.31 11.90
N ILE A 409 23.49 0.22 12.97
CA ILE A 409 22.76 0.93 14.01
C ILE A 409 23.51 2.18 14.48
N SER A 410 22.75 3.25 14.69
CA SER A 410 23.27 4.46 15.35
C SER A 410 22.33 4.89 16.48
N LEU A 411 22.93 5.32 17.58
CA LEU A 411 22.22 5.83 18.76
C LEU A 411 22.75 7.21 19.12
N THR A 412 21.82 8.18 19.33
CA THR A 412 22.18 9.41 20.03
C THR A 412 22.24 9.16 21.56
N ARG A 413 22.79 10.11 22.30
CA ARG A 413 22.99 9.96 23.75
C ARG A 413 21.74 9.65 24.55
N GLN A 414 20.59 10.15 24.10
CA GLN A 414 19.31 10.01 24.80
C GLN A 414 18.49 8.81 24.29
N ALA A 415 18.94 8.14 23.24
CA ALA A 415 18.30 6.94 22.71
C ALA A 415 18.73 5.71 23.53
N ALA A 416 17.92 4.65 23.50
CA ALA A 416 18.24 3.40 24.17
C ALA A 416 17.86 2.18 23.32
N TRP A 417 18.68 1.12 23.42
CA TRP A 417 18.40 -0.18 22.87
C TRP A 417 18.32 -1.25 23.96
N ASN A 418 17.16 -1.88 24.15
CA ASN A 418 16.95 -3.03 24.99
C ASN A 418 17.11 -4.29 24.12
N VAL A 419 18.21 -4.99 24.26
CA VAL A 419 18.53 -6.19 23.46
C VAL A 419 17.70 -7.38 23.97
N THR A 420 17.08 -8.13 23.04
CA THR A 420 16.20 -9.26 23.37
C THR A 420 16.74 -10.62 22.90
N SER A 421 17.78 -10.63 22.06
CA SER A 421 18.48 -11.82 21.59
C SER A 421 19.89 -11.41 21.14
N ASP A 422 20.80 -12.37 21.00
CA ASP A 422 22.09 -12.11 20.38
C ASP A 422 21.90 -11.44 19.04
N SER A 423 22.66 -10.40 18.78
CA SER A 423 22.48 -9.53 17.62
C SER A 423 23.81 -9.33 16.86
N TYR A 424 23.73 -9.18 15.56
CA TYR A 424 24.91 -9.04 14.71
C TYR A 424 24.83 -7.73 13.92
N VAL A 425 25.77 -6.81 14.17
CA VAL A 425 25.83 -5.52 13.53
C VAL A 425 27.08 -5.39 12.65
N THR A 426 26.89 -4.86 11.45
CA THR A 426 28.01 -4.47 10.58
C THR A 426 28.68 -3.24 11.16
N THR A 427 27.95 -2.13 11.29
CA THR A 427 28.43 -0.91 11.94
C THR A 427 27.60 -0.54 13.15
N ILE A 428 28.26 -0.04 14.18
CA ILE A 428 27.62 0.52 15.36
C ILE A 428 28.22 1.89 15.71
N THR A 429 27.37 2.88 15.86
CA THR A 429 27.77 4.21 16.31
C THR A 429 26.92 4.60 17.52
N ASP A 430 27.56 5.04 18.57
CA ASP A 430 26.90 5.47 19.79
C ASP A 430 27.58 6.75 20.34
N GLU A 431 26.79 7.78 20.55
CA GLU A 431 27.26 9.05 21.08
C GLU A 431 27.73 8.95 22.55
N THR A 432 27.30 7.94 23.31
CA THR A 432 27.78 7.72 24.69
C THR A 432 29.21 7.19 24.70
N LYS A 433 29.69 6.58 23.61
CA LYS A 433 31.02 5.97 23.43
C LYS A 433 31.35 4.80 24.39
N ASP A 434 30.71 4.69 25.51
CA ASP A 434 30.81 3.59 26.46
C ASP A 434 29.65 2.59 26.31
N PHE A 435 28.71 2.84 25.39
CA PHE A 435 27.52 2.03 25.11
C PHE A 435 26.60 1.85 26.31
N SER A 436 26.60 2.81 27.24
CA SER A 436 25.80 2.74 28.48
C SER A 436 24.29 2.84 28.25
N ASN A 437 23.86 3.28 27.06
CA ASN A 437 22.46 3.31 26.62
C ASN A 437 22.02 2.02 25.88
N ILE A 438 22.90 1.02 25.76
CA ILE A 438 22.54 -0.32 25.31
C ILE A 438 22.38 -1.23 26.53
N ILE A 439 21.17 -1.76 26.71
CA ILE A 439 20.80 -2.65 27.78
C ILE A 439 20.85 -4.07 27.24
N GLY A 440 21.91 -4.81 27.59
CA GLY A 440 22.25 -6.11 27.02
C GLY A 440 21.35 -7.25 27.46
N ASN A 441 20.79 -7.20 28.68
CA ASN A 441 19.91 -8.23 29.26
C ASN A 441 20.49 -9.64 29.19
N GLY A 442 21.81 -9.76 29.32
CA GLY A 442 22.55 -11.04 29.23
C GLY A 442 22.94 -11.47 27.82
N HIS A 443 22.48 -10.78 26.77
CA HIS A 443 22.78 -11.09 25.38
C HIS A 443 24.05 -10.42 24.88
N THR A 444 24.61 -10.93 23.79
CA THR A 444 25.79 -10.36 23.14
C THR A 444 25.41 -9.67 21.82
N VAL A 445 25.88 -8.44 21.66
CA VAL A 445 25.88 -7.74 20.38
C VAL A 445 27.24 -7.94 19.76
N TYR A 446 27.30 -8.62 18.63
CA TYR A 446 28.52 -8.84 17.86
C TYR A 446 28.67 -7.76 16.82
N TYR A 447 29.84 -7.09 16.76
CA TYR A 447 30.13 -6.09 15.73
C TYR A 447 31.27 -6.55 14.80
N SER A 448 31.20 -6.19 13.54
CA SER A 448 32.31 -6.42 12.59
C SER A 448 33.52 -5.58 12.98
N LYS A 449 34.64 -6.25 13.30
CA LYS A 449 35.89 -5.57 13.64
C LYS A 449 36.41 -4.71 12.49
N ALA A 450 36.26 -5.17 11.25
CA ALA A 450 36.72 -4.47 10.05
C ALA A 450 35.99 -3.16 9.83
N ASP A 451 34.65 -3.16 10.08
CA ASP A 451 33.80 -2.01 9.84
C ASP A 451 33.72 -1.03 11.03
N ASN A 452 34.33 -1.41 12.18
CA ASN A 452 34.38 -0.57 13.39
C ASN A 452 35.85 -0.42 13.89
N PRO A 453 36.76 0.14 13.09
CA PRO A 453 38.18 0.24 13.47
C PRO A 453 38.41 1.08 14.74
N SER A 454 37.55 2.04 15.03
CA SER A 454 37.60 2.87 16.23
C SER A 454 37.43 2.06 17.54
N LEU A 455 36.76 0.93 17.49
CA LEU A 455 36.56 0.04 18.64
C LEU A 455 37.74 -0.88 18.90
N GLN A 456 38.70 -0.97 17.97
CA GLN A 456 39.98 -1.73 18.10
C GLN A 456 39.80 -3.22 18.49
N GLY A 457 38.63 -3.83 18.19
CA GLY A 457 38.30 -5.19 18.59
C GLY A 457 38.06 -5.36 20.10
N LYS A 458 37.81 -4.28 20.84
CA LYS A 458 37.55 -4.32 22.29
C LYS A 458 36.17 -4.90 22.60
N THR A 459 36.04 -5.48 23.76
CA THR A 459 34.78 -5.90 24.33
C THR A 459 34.33 -4.89 25.38
N PHE A 460 33.06 -4.53 25.33
CA PHE A 460 32.41 -3.62 26.30
C PHE A 460 31.34 -4.39 27.06
N ASN A 461 31.26 -4.19 28.38
CA ASN A 461 30.16 -4.72 29.18
C ASN A 461 28.93 -3.83 29.00
N LEU A 462 27.81 -4.42 28.67
CA LEU A 462 26.54 -3.71 28.51
C LEU A 462 25.78 -3.63 29.84
N ARG A 463 24.89 -2.66 29.97
CA ARG A 463 24.01 -2.57 31.15
C ARG A 463 23.12 -3.81 31.26
N ASN A 464 22.78 -4.17 32.48
CA ASN A 464 21.98 -5.37 32.82
C ASN A 464 22.57 -6.68 32.26
N GLY A 465 23.89 -6.78 32.19
CA GLY A 465 24.60 -7.96 31.65
C GLY A 465 24.64 -8.01 30.13
N GLY A 466 25.43 -8.94 29.60
CA GLY A 466 25.73 -9.04 28.16
C GLY A 466 26.95 -8.23 27.76
N LYS A 467 27.26 -8.27 26.47
CA LYS A 467 28.49 -7.69 25.93
C LYS A 467 28.28 -7.09 24.54
N LEU A 468 29.04 -6.07 24.21
CA LEU A 468 29.33 -5.67 22.83
C LEU A 468 30.74 -6.20 22.52
N ALA A 469 30.87 -7.11 21.57
CA ALA A 469 32.11 -7.83 21.30
C ALA A 469 32.42 -7.89 19.81
N ALA A 470 33.71 -7.89 19.45
CA ALA A 470 34.12 -8.09 18.06
C ALA A 470 33.84 -9.53 17.60
N LYS A 471 33.43 -9.65 16.35
CA LYS A 471 33.28 -10.91 15.62
C LYS A 471 34.36 -11.01 14.55
#